data_9d0c1795d48b719c603baa6551160e96
#
_entry.id   9d0c1795d48b719c603baa6551160e96
#
_cell.length_a   1.000
_cell.length_b   1.000
_cell.length_c   1.000
_cell.angle_alpha   90.00
_cell.angle_beta   90.00
_cell.angle_gamma   90.00
#
_symmetry.space_group_name_H-M   'P 1'
#
loop_
_entity.id
_entity.type
_entity.pdbx_description
1 polymer ?
#
loop_
_entity_poly.entity_id
_entity_poly.type
_entity_poly.pdbx_seq_one_letter_code
_entity_poly.pdbx_strand_id
1 'polypeptide(L)'
;MKLITEVNEELEVFEIDEGSNGKKSLYLEGVFLQSETVNRNKRSYPRNILEREVKRYNKDYIKENRAFGELGHPEGPTINLERVSHMVTNLRRSGNDWIGKAKVMRETPYGKIVESILKEGAKLGVSSRGMGSL
;
A
#
# COMPACT_ATOMS: atom_id res chain seq x y z
N MET A 1 -16.60 14.52 -6.59
CA MET A 1 -15.44 13.60 -6.70
C MET A 1 -15.90 12.17 -6.53
N LYS A 2 -15.25 11.27 -7.25
CA LYS A 2 -15.51 9.83 -7.13
C LYS A 2 -14.38 9.16 -6.36
N LEU A 3 -14.71 8.13 -5.60
CA LEU A 3 -13.71 7.26 -4.98
C LEU A 3 -13.12 6.37 -6.07
N ILE A 4 -11.82 6.45 -6.26
CA ILE A 4 -11.10 5.69 -7.29
C ILE A 4 -10.29 4.59 -6.61
N THR A 5 -10.48 3.34 -7.05
CA THR A 5 -9.80 2.18 -6.51
C THR A 5 -9.08 1.42 -7.62
N GLU A 6 -7.79 1.18 -7.43
CA GLU A 6 -6.96 0.40 -8.34
C GLU A 6 -6.30 -0.74 -7.59
N VAL A 7 -6.23 -1.94 -8.20
CA VAL A 7 -5.72 -3.15 -7.56
C VAL A 7 -4.48 -3.65 -8.28
N ASN A 8 -3.46 -4.01 -7.52
CA ASN A 8 -2.25 -4.65 -8.01
C ASN A 8 -1.96 -5.88 -7.15
N GLU A 9 -1.82 -7.05 -7.78
CA GLU A 9 -1.72 -8.34 -7.09
C GLU A 9 -0.30 -8.92 -7.05
N GLU A 10 0.69 -8.28 -7.68
CA GLU A 10 2.07 -8.77 -7.72
C GLU A 10 2.88 -8.18 -6.57
N LEU A 11 2.92 -8.90 -5.46
CA LEU A 11 3.65 -8.48 -4.26
C LEU A 11 4.69 -9.51 -3.86
N GLU A 12 5.84 -9.01 -3.41
CA GLU A 12 6.84 -9.82 -2.73
C GLU A 12 6.64 -9.69 -1.22
N VAL A 13 6.83 -10.81 -0.53
CA VAL A 13 6.71 -10.88 0.93
C VAL A 13 8.05 -11.30 1.50
N PHE A 14 8.57 -10.57 2.48
CA PHE A 14 9.85 -10.91 3.11
C PHE A 14 9.90 -10.46 4.56
N GLU A 15 10.77 -11.09 5.34
CA GLU A 15 11.04 -10.73 6.72
C GLU A 15 12.41 -10.09 6.84
N ILE A 16 12.51 -9.07 7.68
CA ILE A 16 13.76 -8.40 8.00
C ILE A 16 13.97 -8.46 9.51
N ASP A 17 15.17 -8.85 9.94
CA ASP A 17 15.56 -8.74 11.34
C ASP A 17 15.75 -7.27 11.70
N GLU A 18 15.00 -6.79 12.67
CA GLU A 18 15.13 -5.42 13.16
C GLU A 18 15.51 -5.43 14.62
N GLY A 19 16.75 -5.05 14.89
CA GLY A 19 17.26 -4.83 16.24
C GLY A 19 17.89 -6.06 16.90
N SER A 20 18.44 -5.82 18.09
CA SER A 20 19.23 -6.76 18.86
C SER A 20 18.41 -7.80 19.63
N ASN A 21 17.08 -7.72 19.61
CA ASN A 21 16.20 -8.59 20.38
C ASN A 21 15.53 -9.68 19.53
N GLY A 22 16.04 -9.95 18.33
CA GLY A 22 15.58 -11.05 17.49
C GLY A 22 14.18 -10.86 16.89
N LYS A 23 13.61 -9.66 16.96
CA LYS A 23 12.32 -9.39 16.34
C LYS A 23 12.49 -9.28 14.83
N LYS A 24 11.60 -9.95 14.11
CA LYS A 24 11.53 -9.86 12.66
C LYS A 24 10.30 -9.05 12.27
N SER A 25 10.46 -8.18 11.28
CA SER A 25 9.34 -7.45 10.70
C SER A 25 8.98 -8.05 9.35
N LEU A 26 7.70 -8.13 9.08
CA LEU A 26 7.17 -8.65 7.84
C LEU A 26 6.83 -7.49 6.91
N TYR A 27 7.36 -7.53 5.69
CA TYR A 27 7.17 -6.49 4.69
C TYR A 27 6.53 -7.03 3.42
N LEU A 28 5.79 -6.16 2.78
CA LEU A 28 5.25 -6.35 1.44
C LEU A 28 5.92 -5.33 0.51
N GLU A 29 6.33 -5.76 -0.67
CA GLU A 29 6.89 -4.84 -1.67
C GLU A 29 6.37 -5.20 -3.05
N GLY A 30 6.06 -4.19 -3.84
CA GLY A 30 5.60 -4.38 -5.21
C GLY A 30 5.14 -3.09 -5.84
N VAL A 31 4.53 -3.18 -7.01
CA VAL A 31 4.00 -2.03 -7.71
C VAL A 31 2.68 -1.62 -7.07
N PHE A 32 2.66 -0.45 -6.45
CA PHE A 32 1.44 0.07 -5.80
C PHE A 32 0.64 0.96 -6.75
N LEU A 33 1.30 1.69 -7.64
CA LEU A 33 0.66 2.59 -8.60
C LEU A 33 1.39 2.51 -9.94
N GLN A 34 0.67 2.78 -11.03
CA GLN A 34 1.26 2.85 -12.38
C GLN A 34 0.77 4.10 -13.09
N SER A 35 1.70 4.81 -13.75
CA SER A 35 1.38 5.94 -14.62
C SER A 35 1.51 5.55 -16.09
N GLU A 36 0.85 6.29 -16.98
CA GLU A 36 0.96 6.14 -18.42
C GLU A 36 0.63 4.74 -18.97
N THR A 37 0.09 3.86 -18.12
CA THR A 37 -0.28 2.50 -18.47
C THR A 37 -1.76 2.30 -18.18
N VAL A 38 -2.49 1.72 -19.13
CA VAL A 38 -3.90 1.41 -18.94
C VAL A 38 -3.99 0.25 -17.94
N ASN A 39 -4.67 0.47 -16.83
CA ASN A 39 -4.80 -0.52 -15.78
C ASN A 39 -6.00 -1.45 -16.02
N ARG A 40 -6.24 -2.36 -15.06
CA ARG A 40 -7.35 -3.32 -15.09
C ARG A 40 -8.72 -2.67 -15.26
N ASN A 41 -8.90 -1.45 -14.76
CA ASN A 41 -10.14 -0.69 -14.88
C ASN A 41 -10.18 0.21 -16.13
N LYS A 42 -9.25 0.00 -17.07
CA LYS A 42 -9.11 0.78 -18.31
C LYS A 42 -8.88 2.27 -18.06
N ARG A 43 -8.17 2.59 -16.97
CA ARG A 43 -7.76 3.95 -16.64
C ARG A 43 -6.26 4.11 -16.81
N SER A 44 -5.85 5.32 -17.17
CA SER A 44 -4.44 5.70 -17.25
C SER A 44 -4.25 6.99 -16.46
N TYR A 45 -3.15 7.05 -15.70
CA TYR A 45 -2.82 8.22 -14.89
C TYR A 45 -1.59 8.91 -15.47
N PRO A 46 -1.68 10.22 -15.77
CA PRO A 46 -0.50 10.99 -16.20
C PRO A 46 0.59 10.96 -15.12
N ARG A 47 1.85 10.83 -15.57
CA ARG A 47 2.99 10.75 -14.67
C ARG A 47 3.10 11.97 -13.74
N ASN A 48 2.91 13.16 -14.27
CA ASN A 48 3.04 14.39 -13.49
C ASN A 48 2.00 14.48 -12.38
N ILE A 49 0.81 13.95 -12.59
CA ILE A 49 -0.23 13.90 -11.55
C ILE A 49 0.17 12.93 -10.45
N LEU A 50 0.63 11.72 -10.80
CA LEU A 50 1.07 10.76 -9.81
C LEU A 50 2.32 11.23 -9.07
N GLU A 51 3.29 11.85 -9.75
CA GLU A 51 4.47 12.43 -9.09
C GLU A 51 4.07 13.44 -8.01
N ARG A 52 3.13 14.31 -8.32
CA ARG A 52 2.64 15.31 -7.38
C ARG A 52 1.96 14.67 -6.17
N GLU A 53 1.07 13.70 -6.42
CA GLU A 53 0.33 13.04 -5.36
C GLU A 53 1.22 12.14 -4.49
N VAL A 54 2.16 11.43 -5.09
CA VAL A 54 3.12 10.61 -4.35
C VAL A 54 4.03 11.47 -3.50
N LYS A 55 4.50 12.60 -4.03
CA LYS A 55 5.33 13.54 -3.28
C LYS A 55 4.59 14.07 -2.05
N ARG A 56 3.32 14.42 -2.21
CA ARG A 56 2.47 14.87 -1.11
C ARG A 56 2.27 13.75 -0.07
N TYR A 57 2.00 12.54 -0.53
CA TYR A 57 1.79 11.38 0.33
C TYR A 57 3.05 11.03 1.13
N ASN A 58 4.22 11.07 0.49
CA ASN A 58 5.50 10.85 1.17
C ASN A 58 5.72 11.89 2.27
N LYS A 59 5.46 13.16 1.97
CA LYS A 59 5.66 14.26 2.91
C LYS A 59 4.68 14.22 4.08
N ASP A 60 3.39 14.03 3.78
CA ASP A 60 2.32 14.22 4.77
C ASP A 60 2.00 12.94 5.57
N TYR A 61 2.31 11.77 5.00
CA TYR A 61 1.92 10.49 5.60
C TYR A 61 3.10 9.57 5.87
N ILE A 62 3.88 9.21 4.87
CA ILE A 62 4.98 8.26 5.05
C ILE A 62 6.04 8.79 6.00
N LYS A 63 6.48 10.01 5.78
CA LYS A 63 7.50 10.66 6.60
C LYS A 63 7.05 10.86 8.05
N GLU A 64 5.74 11.01 8.24
CA GLU A 64 5.13 11.20 9.57
C GLU A 64 4.69 9.90 10.22
N ASN A 65 5.02 8.74 9.61
CA ASN A 65 4.66 7.41 10.11
C ASN A 65 3.16 7.23 10.31
N ARG A 66 2.35 7.76 9.40
CA ARG A 66 0.89 7.63 9.45
C ARG A 66 0.26 7.23 8.11
N ALA A 67 1.05 6.59 7.25
CA ALA A 67 0.57 6.06 5.97
C ALA A 67 -0.04 4.68 6.16
N PHE A 68 -1.16 4.62 6.87
CA PHE A 68 -1.82 3.37 7.22
C PHE A 68 -2.62 2.79 6.07
N GLY A 69 -2.64 1.46 6.00
CA GLY A 69 -3.49 0.71 5.09
C GLY A 69 -4.40 -0.24 5.84
N GLU A 70 -5.54 -0.54 5.23
CA GLU A 70 -6.57 -1.40 5.79
C GLU A 70 -6.69 -2.70 5.01
N LEU A 71 -7.11 -3.75 5.72
CA LEU A 71 -7.46 -5.01 5.08
C LEU A 71 -8.87 -4.90 4.48
N GLY A 72 -9.01 -5.28 3.21
CA GLY A 72 -10.26 -5.22 2.48
C GLY A 72 -10.48 -3.87 1.80
N HIS A 73 -11.71 -3.66 1.36
CA HIS A 73 -12.11 -2.43 0.68
C HIS A 73 -13.22 -1.74 1.48
N PRO A 74 -12.89 -1.04 2.55
CA PRO A 74 -13.91 -0.31 3.30
C PRO A 74 -14.50 0.80 2.44
N GLU A 75 -15.74 1.12 2.66
CA GLU A 75 -16.41 2.21 1.95
C GLU A 75 -15.89 3.56 2.45
N GLY A 76 -15.77 4.50 1.52
CA GLY A 76 -15.35 5.86 1.81
C GLY A 76 -13.85 6.07 1.82
N PRO A 77 -13.41 7.34 1.86
CA PRO A 77 -12.01 7.72 1.76
C PRO A 77 -11.28 7.81 3.10
N THR A 78 -11.98 7.65 4.20
CA THR A 78 -11.43 7.83 5.55
C THR A 78 -10.80 6.53 6.06
N ILE A 79 -9.65 6.63 6.72
CA ILE A 79 -8.99 5.50 7.36
C ILE A 79 -9.71 5.16 8.67
N ASN A 80 -10.08 3.89 8.83
CA ASN A 80 -10.61 3.35 10.06
C ASN A 80 -9.48 2.63 10.81
N LEU A 81 -9.02 3.21 11.91
CA LEU A 81 -7.88 2.68 12.65
C LEU A 81 -8.11 1.28 13.22
N GLU A 82 -9.37 0.88 13.43
CA GLU A 82 -9.70 -0.48 13.88
C GLU A 82 -9.35 -1.53 12.84
N ARG A 83 -9.34 -1.16 11.57
CA ARG A 83 -9.10 -2.06 10.44
C ARG A 83 -7.68 -2.01 9.89
N VAL A 84 -6.82 -1.19 10.46
CA VAL A 84 -5.46 -1.01 9.99
C VAL A 84 -4.68 -2.33 10.10
N SER A 85 -4.03 -2.73 9.01
CA SER A 85 -3.26 -3.98 8.94
C SER A 85 -1.80 -3.76 8.57
N HIS A 86 -1.48 -2.63 7.96
CA HIS A 86 -0.12 -2.34 7.51
C HIS A 86 0.13 -0.84 7.44
N MET A 87 1.40 -0.49 7.33
CA MET A 87 1.84 0.90 7.20
C MET A 87 2.83 0.99 6.05
N VAL A 88 2.57 1.89 5.11
CA VAL A 88 3.48 2.13 3.99
C VAL A 88 4.72 2.85 4.52
N THR A 89 5.89 2.30 4.24
CA THR A 89 7.17 2.85 4.72
C THR A 89 7.98 3.49 3.61
N ASN A 90 7.71 3.14 2.35
CA ASN A 90 8.41 3.71 1.21
C ASN A 90 7.52 3.65 -0.02
N LEU A 91 7.62 4.67 -0.85
CA LEU A 91 6.95 4.70 -2.15
C LEU A 91 7.84 5.51 -3.10
N ARG A 92 8.40 4.83 -4.10
CA ARG A 92 9.37 5.43 -5.02
C ARG A 92 9.04 5.09 -6.48
N ARG A 93 9.47 5.94 -7.38
CA ARG A 93 9.25 5.74 -8.81
C ARG A 93 10.32 4.84 -9.42
N SER A 94 9.90 3.95 -10.31
CA SER A 94 10.77 3.16 -11.18
C SER A 94 10.11 3.11 -12.57
N GLY A 95 10.58 3.97 -13.49
CA GLY A 95 9.93 4.13 -14.79
C GLY A 95 8.52 4.72 -14.64
N ASN A 96 7.52 4.00 -15.13
CA ASN A 96 6.11 4.37 -14.97
C ASN A 96 5.46 3.74 -13.74
N ASP A 97 6.23 2.96 -12.98
CA ASP A 97 5.74 2.30 -11.77
C ASP A 97 6.13 3.07 -10.51
N TRP A 98 5.31 2.97 -9.50
CA TRP A 98 5.66 3.38 -8.14
C TRP A 98 5.74 2.15 -7.28
N ILE A 99 6.96 1.83 -6.84
CA ILE A 99 7.25 0.68 -6.01
C ILE A 99 7.01 1.05 -4.56
N GLY A 100 6.10 0.36 -3.93
CA GLY A 100 5.77 0.57 -2.54
C GLY A 100 6.30 -0.54 -1.65
N LYS A 101 6.62 -0.17 -0.42
CA LYS A 101 7.01 -1.09 0.64
C LYS A 101 6.15 -0.79 1.85
N ALA A 102 5.57 -1.81 2.43
CA ALA A 102 4.71 -1.68 3.60
C ALA A 102 5.08 -2.69 4.67
N LYS A 103 5.03 -2.26 5.92
CA LYS A 103 5.27 -3.11 7.08
C LYS A 103 3.92 -3.65 7.57
N VAL A 104 3.81 -4.96 7.74
CA VAL A 104 2.61 -5.56 8.31
C VAL A 104 2.60 -5.29 9.82
N MET A 105 1.50 -4.75 10.31
CA MET A 105 1.34 -4.43 11.73
C MET A 105 0.85 -5.67 12.47
N ARG A 106 1.79 -6.54 12.84
CA ARG A 106 1.53 -7.89 13.38
C ARG A 106 0.75 -7.90 14.69
N GLU A 107 0.77 -6.81 15.44
CA GLU A 107 0.10 -6.74 16.73
C GLU A 107 -1.36 -6.29 16.63
N THR A 108 -1.79 -5.82 15.45
CA THR A 108 -3.19 -5.43 15.25
C THR A 108 -4.04 -6.63 14.86
N PRO A 109 -5.36 -6.62 15.14
CA PRO A 109 -6.23 -7.72 14.74
C PRO A 109 -6.18 -8.03 13.23
N TYR A 110 -6.27 -7.00 12.40
CA TYR A 110 -6.24 -7.18 10.94
C TYR A 110 -4.84 -7.46 10.41
N GLY A 111 -3.81 -6.96 11.08
CA GLY A 111 -2.43 -7.30 10.76
C GLY A 111 -2.13 -8.77 10.99
N LYS A 112 -2.67 -9.35 12.05
CA LYS A 112 -2.55 -10.78 12.33
C LYS A 112 -3.22 -11.62 11.25
N ILE A 113 -4.37 -11.19 10.75
CA ILE A 113 -5.07 -11.87 9.66
C ILE A 113 -4.21 -11.83 8.39
N VAL A 114 -3.66 -10.68 8.03
CA VAL A 114 -2.78 -10.54 6.86
C VAL A 114 -1.57 -11.46 6.99
N GLU A 115 -0.91 -11.46 8.14
CA GLU A 115 0.24 -12.33 8.39
C GLU A 115 -0.11 -13.80 8.20
N SER A 116 -1.22 -14.22 8.75
CA SER A 116 -1.69 -15.60 8.65
C SER A 116 -1.95 -16.02 7.19
N ILE A 117 -2.63 -15.17 6.44
CA ILE A 117 -2.92 -15.42 5.02
C ILE A 117 -1.64 -15.56 4.21
N LEU A 118 -0.68 -14.66 4.43
CA LEU A 118 0.59 -14.68 3.70
C LEU A 118 1.46 -15.88 4.07
N LYS A 119 1.46 -16.30 5.33
CA LYS A 119 2.22 -17.48 5.78
C LYS A 119 1.69 -18.78 5.19
N GLU A 120 0.40 -18.83 4.89
CA GLU A 120 -0.20 -19.99 4.23
C GLU A 120 0.03 -20.00 2.71
N GLY A 121 0.76 -19.02 2.19
CA GLY A 121 1.06 -18.93 0.76
C GLY A 121 -0.05 -18.35 -0.08
N ALA A 122 -1.09 -17.80 0.53
CA ALA A 122 -2.16 -17.15 -0.22
C ALA A 122 -1.69 -15.79 -0.72
N LYS A 123 -2.24 -15.37 -1.86
CA LYS A 123 -1.89 -14.09 -2.48
C LYS A 123 -2.85 -13.00 -2.06
N LEU A 124 -2.29 -11.84 -1.74
CA LEU A 124 -3.04 -10.62 -1.48
C LEU A 124 -2.60 -9.54 -2.46
N GLY A 125 -3.54 -8.71 -2.88
CA GLY A 125 -3.24 -7.57 -3.71
C GLY A 125 -3.25 -6.28 -2.92
N VAL A 126 -2.57 -5.26 -3.45
CA VAL A 126 -2.63 -3.89 -2.94
C VAL A 126 -3.60 -3.10 -3.78
N SER A 127 -4.45 -2.34 -3.11
CA SER A 127 -5.44 -1.51 -3.74
C SER A 127 -5.23 -0.08 -3.29
N SER A 128 -5.07 0.82 -4.25
CA SER A 128 -4.99 2.26 -3.96
C SER A 128 -6.38 2.87 -4.04
N ARG A 129 -6.65 3.82 -3.14
CA ARG A 129 -7.89 4.58 -3.12
C ARG A 129 -7.58 6.07 -3.12
N GLY A 130 -8.36 6.82 -3.86
CA GLY A 130 -8.24 8.26 -3.87
C GLY A 130 -9.52 8.92 -4.37
N MET A 131 -9.66 10.20 -4.11
CA MET A 131 -10.76 11.00 -4.62
C MET A 131 -10.27 11.77 -5.85
N GLY A 132 -11.05 11.73 -6.93
CA GLY A 132 -10.64 12.40 -8.14
C GLY A 132 -11.77 12.57 -9.15
N SER A 133 -11.46 13.25 -10.24
CA SER A 133 -12.34 13.41 -11.39
C SER A 133 -11.87 12.50 -12.52
N LEU A 134 -12.81 11.84 -13.14
CA LEU A 134 -12.55 11.00 -14.29
C LEU A 134 -12.95 11.71 -15.58
#